data_aba0a5db636a1d6823cc05cf9bf53584
#
_entry.id   aba0a5db636a1d6823cc05cf9bf53584
#
_cell.length_a   1.000
_cell.length_b   1.000
_cell.length_c   1.000
_cell.angle_alpha   90.00
_cell.angle_beta   90.00
_cell.angle_gamma   90.00
#
_symmetry.space_group_name_H-M   'P 1'
#
loop_
_entity.id
_entity.type
_entity.pdbx_description
1 polymer ?
#
loop_
_entity_poly.entity_id
_entity_poly.type
_entity_poly.pdbx_seq_one_letter_code
_entity_poly.pdbx_strand_id
1 'polypeptide(L)'
;MTYASPTYVEETRIGFRFLATHTWQHHVLRVAINDLKRLIGEPLPQGGSLLDVGCGQGKSFRLLRDAFQPTRLLGLDADPHSVTLSEAEADREGMPVELLTADCANIPLPDASLDIVFCHQTFHHLVEQERALTEFWRVLKPGGLLLFAESTKAYIDTWVIRWFFRHPMEVQKSAEEYLQMLRKQGFVFDAKNVSFPYLWWSRSKDFGLMERWGLRAPPPPGQRDETLVNAAVRKPRIA
;
A
#
# COMPACT_ATOMS: atom_id res chain seq x y z
N MET A 1 7.35 13.57 31.17
CA MET A 1 6.54 13.33 29.94
C MET A 1 7.44 12.64 28.95
N THR A 2 7.31 11.33 28.79
CA THR A 2 7.99 10.57 27.77
C THR A 2 7.31 10.90 26.44
N TYR A 3 7.97 11.66 25.58
CA TYR A 3 7.53 11.82 24.19
C TYR A 3 7.60 10.42 23.55
N ALA A 4 6.44 9.84 23.28
CA ALA A 4 6.40 8.66 22.42
C ALA A 4 7.04 9.01 21.08
N SER A 5 7.99 8.20 20.62
CA SER A 5 8.58 8.39 19.29
C SER A 5 7.46 8.29 18.26
N PRO A 6 7.46 9.12 17.20
CA PRO A 6 6.43 9.06 16.19
C PRO A 6 6.42 7.66 15.55
N THR A 7 5.25 7.08 15.41
CA THR A 7 5.04 5.74 14.85
C THR A 7 5.14 5.69 13.32
N TYR A 8 5.12 6.86 12.69
CA TYR A 8 5.29 7.05 11.25
C TYR A 8 6.02 8.37 10.94
N VAL A 9 6.50 8.51 9.71
CA VAL A 9 7.13 9.73 9.21
C VAL A 9 6.19 10.45 8.26
N GLU A 10 5.84 11.70 8.59
CA GLU A 10 4.99 12.54 7.75
C GLU A 10 5.66 12.89 6.43
N GLU A 11 4.84 12.94 5.37
CA GLU A 11 5.27 13.31 4.04
C GLU A 11 5.67 14.78 3.93
N THR A 12 6.52 15.11 2.96
CA THR A 12 6.86 16.50 2.64
C THR A 12 5.68 17.22 1.98
N ARG A 13 5.68 18.56 2.02
CA ARG A 13 4.66 19.35 1.29
C ARG A 13 4.64 19.07 -0.22
N ILE A 14 5.78 18.75 -0.82
CA ILE A 14 5.91 18.42 -2.24
C ILE A 14 5.32 17.05 -2.50
N GLY A 15 5.70 16.03 -1.72
CA GLY A 15 5.14 14.69 -1.77
C GLY A 15 3.63 14.70 -1.59
N PHE A 16 3.14 15.39 -0.55
CA PHE A 16 1.71 15.53 -0.28
C PHE A 16 0.91 16.12 -1.47
N ARG A 17 1.48 17.15 -2.14
CA ARG A 17 0.87 17.73 -3.35
C ARG A 17 0.92 16.76 -4.54
N PHE A 18 1.99 15.98 -4.66
CA PHE A 18 2.10 14.97 -5.70
C PHE A 18 1.04 13.88 -5.57
N LEU A 19 0.76 13.41 -4.34
CA LEU A 19 -0.29 12.44 -4.04
C LEU A 19 -1.71 12.94 -4.40
N ALA A 20 -1.92 14.26 -4.45
CA ALA A 20 -3.18 14.88 -4.88
C ALA A 20 -3.37 14.85 -6.41
N THR A 21 -2.32 14.55 -7.19
CA THR A 21 -2.36 14.71 -8.64
C THR A 21 -3.08 13.57 -9.36
N HIS A 22 -3.65 13.90 -10.51
CA HIS A 22 -4.19 12.92 -11.45
C HIS A 22 -3.12 11.92 -11.92
N THR A 23 -1.86 12.36 -12.03
CA THR A 23 -0.73 11.51 -12.37
C THR A 23 -0.56 10.39 -11.34
N TRP A 24 -0.57 10.71 -10.05
CA TRP A 24 -0.52 9.71 -8.98
C TRP A 24 -1.68 8.72 -9.10
N GLN A 25 -2.90 9.22 -9.19
CA GLN A 25 -4.10 8.38 -9.22
C GLN A 25 -4.13 7.44 -10.42
N HIS A 26 -3.75 7.90 -11.61
CA HIS A 26 -3.87 7.12 -12.84
C HIS A 26 -2.64 6.26 -13.17
N HIS A 27 -1.44 6.74 -12.84
CA HIS A 27 -0.20 6.06 -13.24
C HIS A 27 0.49 5.30 -12.12
N VAL A 28 0.05 5.48 -10.87
CA VAL A 28 0.58 4.74 -9.73
C VAL A 28 -0.51 3.89 -9.11
N LEU A 29 -1.51 4.53 -8.50
CA LEU A 29 -2.53 3.88 -7.70
C LEU A 29 -3.40 2.91 -8.53
N ARG A 30 -3.96 3.36 -9.67
CA ARG A 30 -4.76 2.50 -10.55
C ARG A 30 -3.95 1.33 -11.13
N VAL A 31 -2.69 1.55 -11.45
CA VAL A 31 -1.80 0.49 -11.95
C VAL A 31 -1.58 -0.56 -10.88
N ALA A 32 -1.31 -0.14 -9.63
CA ALA A 32 -1.16 -1.05 -8.51
C ALA A 32 -2.44 -1.86 -8.22
N ILE A 33 -3.61 -1.22 -8.21
CA ILE A 33 -4.89 -1.92 -7.99
C ILE A 33 -5.16 -2.93 -9.10
N ASN A 34 -4.93 -2.58 -10.37
CA ASN A 34 -5.10 -3.50 -11.49
C ASN A 34 -4.15 -4.70 -11.42
N ASP A 35 -2.92 -4.47 -11.00
CA ASP A 35 -1.95 -5.55 -10.80
C ASP A 35 -2.36 -6.47 -9.65
N LEU A 36 -2.77 -5.90 -8.50
CA LEU A 36 -3.30 -6.66 -7.37
C LEU A 36 -4.53 -7.50 -7.74
N LYS A 37 -5.45 -6.97 -8.55
CA LYS A 37 -6.58 -7.76 -9.09
C LYS A 37 -6.10 -8.98 -9.87
N ARG A 38 -5.10 -8.82 -10.71
CA ARG A 38 -4.49 -9.93 -11.46
C ARG A 38 -3.85 -10.96 -10.52
N LEU A 39 -3.17 -10.51 -9.45
CA LEU A 39 -2.51 -11.36 -8.46
C LEU A 39 -3.49 -12.14 -7.57
N ILE A 40 -4.69 -11.60 -7.32
CA ILE A 40 -5.78 -12.34 -6.64
C ILE A 40 -6.24 -13.53 -7.50
N GLY A 41 -6.31 -13.33 -8.80
CA GLY A 41 -6.96 -14.25 -9.74
C GLY A 41 -8.47 -14.10 -9.75
N GLU A 42 -9.15 -14.92 -10.52
CA GLU A 42 -10.62 -14.91 -10.64
C GLU A 42 -11.26 -16.10 -9.90
N PRO A 43 -12.44 -15.92 -9.34
CA PRO A 43 -13.21 -14.67 -9.28
C PRO A 43 -12.64 -13.68 -8.26
N LEU A 44 -12.76 -12.39 -8.59
CA LEU A 44 -12.43 -11.34 -7.61
C LEU A 44 -13.46 -11.34 -6.48
N PRO A 45 -13.03 -11.12 -5.22
CA PRO A 45 -13.96 -10.94 -4.12
C PRO A 45 -14.83 -9.71 -4.36
N GLN A 46 -16.13 -9.86 -4.21
CA GLN A 46 -17.10 -8.78 -4.33
C GLN A 46 -17.88 -8.63 -3.04
N GLY A 47 -18.26 -7.40 -2.71
CA GLY A 47 -18.93 -7.11 -1.45
C GLY A 47 -18.01 -7.18 -0.24
N GLY A 48 -18.58 -7.33 0.95
CA GLY A 48 -17.82 -7.40 2.20
C GLY A 48 -17.27 -6.04 2.66
N SER A 49 -16.38 -6.09 3.63
CA SER A 49 -15.76 -4.92 4.27
C SER A 49 -14.31 -4.76 3.80
N LEU A 50 -13.97 -3.56 3.32
CA LEU A 50 -12.64 -3.20 2.85
C LEU A 50 -12.11 -2.01 3.63
N LEU A 51 -10.89 -2.12 4.16
CA LEU A 51 -10.15 -1.04 4.80
C LEU A 51 -8.99 -0.61 3.90
N ASP A 52 -8.93 0.68 3.60
CA ASP A 52 -7.77 1.35 3.00
C ASP A 52 -6.91 1.93 4.11
N VAL A 53 -5.73 1.36 4.32
CA VAL A 53 -4.78 1.76 5.37
C VAL A 53 -3.81 2.79 4.82
N GLY A 54 -3.71 3.95 5.49
CA GLY A 54 -2.99 5.11 4.98
C GLY A 54 -3.70 5.70 3.77
N CYS A 55 -5.02 5.91 3.89
CA CYS A 55 -5.87 6.35 2.79
C CYS A 55 -5.54 7.76 2.27
N GLY A 56 -4.72 8.51 3.01
CA GLY A 56 -4.26 9.84 2.63
C GLY A 56 -5.41 10.77 2.28
N GLN A 57 -5.46 11.20 1.04
CA GLN A 57 -6.49 12.12 0.53
C GLN A 57 -7.68 11.41 -0.15
N GLY A 58 -7.88 10.10 0.11
CA GLY A 58 -9.01 9.32 -0.38
C GLY A 58 -9.03 9.02 -1.89
N LYS A 59 -7.91 9.23 -2.60
CA LYS A 59 -7.82 9.04 -4.06
C LYS A 59 -8.00 7.59 -4.52
N SER A 60 -7.89 6.63 -3.61
CA SER A 60 -8.10 5.20 -3.78
C SER A 60 -9.57 4.79 -3.76
N PHE A 61 -10.44 5.49 -3.04
CA PHE A 61 -11.79 5.04 -2.70
C PHE A 61 -12.62 4.65 -3.91
N ARG A 62 -12.68 5.52 -4.92
CA ARG A 62 -13.41 5.22 -6.15
C ARG A 62 -12.85 3.99 -6.87
N LEU A 63 -11.53 3.87 -6.96
CA LEU A 63 -10.87 2.75 -7.62
C LEU A 63 -11.13 1.43 -6.89
N LEU A 64 -11.10 1.45 -5.55
CA LEU A 64 -11.39 0.28 -4.71
C LEU A 64 -12.87 -0.11 -4.80
N ARG A 65 -13.78 0.88 -4.77
CA ARG A 65 -15.22 0.63 -4.98
C ARG A 65 -15.48 -0.03 -6.33
N ASP A 66 -14.91 0.53 -7.40
CA ASP A 66 -15.13 0.03 -8.76
C ASP A 66 -14.49 -1.36 -8.98
N ALA A 67 -13.41 -1.67 -8.23
CA ALA A 67 -12.72 -2.95 -8.32
C ALA A 67 -13.40 -4.07 -7.51
N PHE A 68 -13.85 -3.80 -6.28
CA PHE A 68 -14.26 -4.82 -5.31
C PHE A 68 -15.71 -4.68 -4.85
N GLN A 69 -16.41 -3.58 -5.20
CA GLN A 69 -17.78 -3.30 -4.82
C GLN A 69 -18.09 -3.59 -3.33
N PRO A 70 -17.27 -3.08 -2.40
CA PRO A 70 -17.45 -3.38 -0.99
C PRO A 70 -18.79 -2.86 -0.50
N THR A 71 -19.46 -3.62 0.37
CA THR A 71 -20.67 -3.18 1.07
C THR A 71 -20.34 -2.20 2.19
N ARG A 72 -19.08 -2.22 2.67
CA ARG A 72 -18.56 -1.34 3.69
C ARG A 72 -17.12 -0.93 3.30
N LEU A 73 -16.91 0.32 2.98
CA LEU A 73 -15.58 0.89 2.69
C LEU A 73 -15.14 1.76 3.86
N LEU A 74 -13.93 1.50 4.35
CA LEU A 74 -13.31 2.27 5.41
C LEU A 74 -12.00 2.87 4.91
N GLY A 75 -11.67 4.08 5.39
CA GLY A 75 -10.36 4.71 5.24
C GLY A 75 -9.74 4.96 6.60
N LEU A 76 -8.46 4.66 6.77
CA LEU A 76 -7.72 4.93 7.97
C LEU A 76 -6.45 5.72 7.64
N ASP A 77 -6.22 6.80 8.35
CA ASP A 77 -4.97 7.54 8.30
C ASP A 77 -4.64 8.10 9.69
N ALA A 78 -3.34 8.21 9.99
CA ALA A 78 -2.90 8.76 11.27
C ALA A 78 -2.93 10.29 11.30
N ASP A 79 -2.85 10.94 10.12
CA ASP A 79 -2.90 12.39 9.99
C ASP A 79 -4.36 12.90 9.89
N PRO A 80 -4.85 13.67 10.88
CA PRO A 80 -6.20 14.23 10.85
C PRO A 80 -6.47 15.13 9.65
N HIS A 81 -5.45 15.79 9.10
CA HIS A 81 -5.61 16.62 7.91
C HIS A 81 -5.87 15.76 6.66
N SER A 82 -5.17 14.66 6.51
CA SER A 82 -5.43 13.66 5.46
C SER A 82 -6.85 13.09 5.56
N VAL A 83 -7.30 12.76 6.77
CA VAL A 83 -8.67 12.29 7.01
C VAL A 83 -9.71 13.32 6.59
N THR A 84 -9.51 14.61 6.92
CA THR A 84 -10.42 15.68 6.47
C THR A 84 -10.47 15.80 4.93
N LEU A 85 -9.33 15.66 4.25
CA LEU A 85 -9.29 15.69 2.79
C LEU A 85 -9.94 14.46 2.16
N SER A 86 -9.80 13.30 2.79
CA SER A 86 -10.43 12.08 2.33
C SER A 86 -11.95 12.09 2.52
N GLU A 87 -12.46 12.76 3.55
CA GLU A 87 -13.89 13.02 3.75
C GLU A 87 -14.44 13.90 2.60
N ALA A 88 -13.77 15.02 2.33
CA ALA A 88 -14.16 15.90 1.22
C ALA A 88 -14.13 15.18 -0.14
N GLU A 89 -13.17 14.27 -0.36
CA GLU A 89 -13.11 13.46 -1.57
C GLU A 89 -14.26 12.43 -1.65
N ALA A 90 -14.58 11.76 -0.55
CA ALA A 90 -15.69 10.82 -0.47
C ALA A 90 -17.03 11.53 -0.74
N ASP A 91 -17.24 12.70 -0.15
CA ASP A 91 -18.43 13.53 -0.37
C ASP A 91 -18.54 13.99 -1.83
N ARG A 92 -17.43 14.45 -2.42
CA ARG A 92 -17.38 14.88 -3.82
C ARG A 92 -17.77 13.75 -4.79
N GLU A 93 -17.39 12.52 -4.47
CA GLU A 93 -17.70 11.33 -5.25
C GLU A 93 -19.05 10.67 -4.87
N GLY A 94 -19.76 11.21 -3.89
CA GLY A 94 -21.02 10.65 -3.38
C GLY A 94 -20.87 9.24 -2.83
N MET A 95 -19.75 8.97 -2.13
CA MET A 95 -19.44 7.63 -1.63
C MET A 95 -19.54 7.57 -0.11
N PRO A 96 -20.33 6.63 0.45
CA PRO A 96 -20.28 6.37 1.88
C PRO A 96 -18.95 5.68 2.24
N VAL A 97 -18.09 6.39 2.97
CA VAL A 97 -16.81 5.89 3.49
C VAL A 97 -16.76 6.15 4.98
N GLU A 98 -16.45 5.13 5.78
CA GLU A 98 -16.21 5.30 7.21
C GLU A 98 -14.74 5.69 7.42
N LEU A 99 -14.50 6.85 8.01
CA LEU A 99 -13.15 7.38 8.21
C LEU A 99 -12.69 7.23 9.65
N LEU A 100 -11.45 6.78 9.81
CA LEU A 100 -10.81 6.55 11.11
C LEU A 100 -9.51 7.34 11.17
N THR A 101 -9.38 8.22 12.17
CA THR A 101 -8.08 8.84 12.50
C THR A 101 -7.39 7.94 13.51
N ALA A 102 -6.46 7.10 13.06
CA ALA A 102 -5.77 6.14 13.91
C ALA A 102 -4.45 5.70 13.29
N ASP A 103 -3.56 5.17 14.16
CA ASP A 103 -2.34 4.50 13.75
C ASP A 103 -2.64 3.08 13.28
N CYS A 104 -2.06 2.69 12.14
CA CYS A 104 -2.19 1.31 11.63
C CYS A 104 -1.50 0.26 12.51
N ALA A 105 -0.65 0.65 13.44
CA ALA A 105 -0.15 -0.23 14.50
C ALA A 105 -1.13 -0.38 15.69
N ASN A 106 -2.32 0.27 15.63
CA ASN A 106 -3.38 0.16 16.63
C ASN A 106 -4.74 0.47 16.00
N ILE A 107 -5.24 -0.42 15.16
CA ILE A 107 -6.48 -0.23 14.39
C ILE A 107 -7.71 -0.37 15.31
N PRO A 108 -8.59 0.66 15.43
CA PRO A 108 -9.73 0.63 16.33
C PRO A 108 -10.92 -0.16 15.76
N LEU A 109 -10.67 -1.37 15.28
CA LEU A 109 -11.66 -2.28 14.74
C LEU A 109 -11.59 -3.63 15.45
N PRO A 110 -12.71 -4.36 15.54
CA PRO A 110 -12.74 -5.70 16.13
C PRO A 110 -11.88 -6.72 15.37
N ASP A 111 -11.45 -7.76 16.04
CA ASP A 111 -10.81 -8.91 15.43
C ASP A 111 -11.71 -9.53 14.37
N ALA A 112 -11.12 -10.03 13.29
CA ALA A 112 -11.81 -10.74 12.21
C ALA A 112 -13.05 -10.00 11.67
N SER A 113 -12.97 -8.68 11.52
CA SER A 113 -14.08 -7.83 11.08
C SER A 113 -14.02 -7.45 9.58
N LEU A 114 -12.84 -7.61 8.93
CA LEU A 114 -12.61 -7.18 7.57
C LEU A 114 -12.39 -8.35 6.60
N ASP A 115 -12.91 -8.21 5.39
CA ASP A 115 -12.68 -9.15 4.29
C ASP A 115 -11.42 -8.80 3.51
N ILE A 116 -11.12 -7.50 3.37
CA ILE A 116 -9.95 -6.99 2.64
C ILE A 116 -9.30 -5.86 3.44
N VAL A 117 -7.97 -5.91 3.55
CA VAL A 117 -7.11 -4.77 3.92
C VAL A 117 -6.29 -4.40 2.68
N PHE A 118 -6.37 -3.15 2.27
CA PHE A 118 -5.56 -2.57 1.20
C PHE A 118 -4.50 -1.65 1.82
N CYS A 119 -3.23 -1.89 1.51
CA CYS A 119 -2.09 -1.10 1.95
C CYS A 119 -1.23 -0.76 0.73
N HIS A 120 -1.22 0.51 0.35
CA HIS A 120 -0.52 0.98 -0.83
C HIS A 120 0.33 2.20 -0.52
N GLN A 121 1.65 2.07 -0.71
CA GLN A 121 2.61 3.15 -0.51
C GLN A 121 2.51 3.81 0.89
N THR A 122 2.22 3.01 1.89
CA THR A 122 2.01 3.44 3.29
C THR A 122 2.97 2.73 4.24
N PHE A 123 3.17 1.43 4.03
CA PHE A 123 3.89 0.58 4.98
C PHE A 123 5.36 0.99 5.16
N HIS A 124 6.01 1.50 4.12
CA HIS A 124 7.38 1.99 4.19
C HIS A 124 7.54 3.32 4.97
N HIS A 125 6.45 4.02 5.30
CA HIS A 125 6.44 5.17 6.21
C HIS A 125 6.35 4.77 7.69
N LEU A 126 6.00 3.52 7.99
CA LEU A 126 5.80 3.04 9.36
C LEU A 126 7.13 2.70 10.04
N VAL A 127 7.29 3.14 11.28
CA VAL A 127 8.41 2.75 12.15
C VAL A 127 8.13 1.36 12.76
N GLU A 128 6.90 1.12 13.21
CA GLU A 128 6.47 -0.13 13.85
C GLU A 128 5.82 -1.12 12.86
N GLN A 129 6.53 -1.46 11.77
CA GLN A 129 6.02 -2.30 10.67
C GLN A 129 5.48 -3.67 11.11
N GLU A 130 6.18 -4.36 12.02
CA GLU A 130 5.75 -5.68 12.50
C GLU A 130 4.45 -5.59 13.30
N ARG A 131 4.27 -4.51 14.07
CA ARG A 131 3.06 -4.27 14.84
C ARG A 131 1.88 -3.94 13.92
N ALA A 132 2.09 -3.08 12.93
CA ALA A 132 1.06 -2.79 11.92
C ALA A 132 0.63 -4.06 11.18
N LEU A 133 1.58 -4.92 10.80
CA LEU A 133 1.27 -6.18 10.14
C LEU A 133 0.48 -7.14 11.04
N THR A 134 0.75 -7.13 12.36
CA THR A 134 -0.02 -7.88 13.36
C THR A 134 -1.46 -7.35 13.44
N GLU A 135 -1.66 -6.05 13.37
CA GLU A 135 -3.00 -5.44 13.34
C GLU A 135 -3.75 -5.80 12.05
N PHE A 136 -3.09 -5.75 10.87
CA PHE A 136 -3.70 -6.19 9.62
C PHE A 136 -4.17 -7.65 9.71
N TRP A 137 -3.33 -8.50 10.28
CA TRP A 137 -3.69 -9.90 10.54
C TRP A 137 -4.87 -10.02 11.51
N ARG A 138 -4.86 -9.27 12.61
CA ARG A 138 -5.90 -9.33 13.64
C ARG A 138 -7.27 -8.97 13.08
N VAL A 139 -7.37 -7.84 12.35
CA VAL A 139 -8.65 -7.34 11.84
C VAL A 139 -9.18 -8.14 10.65
N LEU A 140 -8.32 -8.84 9.91
CA LEU A 140 -8.74 -9.70 8.80
C LEU A 140 -9.46 -10.94 9.30
N LYS A 141 -10.59 -11.26 8.67
CA LYS A 141 -11.29 -12.54 8.84
C LYS A 141 -10.40 -13.72 8.39
N PRO A 142 -10.62 -14.94 8.91
CA PRO A 142 -10.06 -16.14 8.28
C PRO A 142 -10.45 -16.23 6.80
N GLY A 143 -9.46 -16.39 5.93
CA GLY A 143 -9.64 -16.33 4.46
C GLY A 143 -9.60 -14.94 3.86
N GLY A 144 -9.53 -13.89 4.68
CA GLY A 144 -9.44 -12.50 4.23
C GLY A 144 -8.14 -12.18 3.49
N LEU A 145 -8.15 -11.11 2.70
CA LEU A 145 -7.07 -10.68 1.83
C LEU A 145 -6.34 -9.46 2.39
N LEU A 146 -5.02 -9.51 2.40
CA LEU A 146 -4.18 -8.32 2.43
C LEU A 146 -3.69 -8.05 1.00
N LEU A 147 -4.00 -6.87 0.49
CA LEU A 147 -3.52 -6.33 -0.77
C LEU A 147 -2.38 -5.36 -0.46
N PHE A 148 -1.16 -5.80 -0.67
CA PHE A 148 0.05 -5.09 -0.28
C PHE A 148 0.78 -4.62 -1.53
N ALA A 149 1.02 -3.30 -1.66
CA ALA A 149 1.72 -2.72 -2.80
C ALA A 149 2.64 -1.59 -2.34
N GLU A 150 3.95 -1.89 -2.27
CA GLU A 150 4.90 -1.02 -1.59
C GLU A 150 6.18 -0.72 -2.38
N SER A 151 6.74 0.44 -2.09
CA SER A 151 8.09 0.79 -2.47
C SER A 151 9.10 0.07 -1.60
N THR A 152 10.18 -0.39 -2.21
CA THR A 152 11.26 -1.08 -1.52
C THR A 152 12.39 -0.13 -1.15
N LYS A 153 13.32 -0.60 -0.33
CA LYS A 153 14.57 0.10 -0.01
C LYS A 153 15.29 0.60 -1.26
N ALA A 154 15.34 -0.20 -2.33
CA ALA A 154 16.01 0.17 -3.57
C ALA A 154 15.42 1.42 -4.23
N TYR A 155 14.10 1.65 -4.10
CA TYR A 155 13.44 2.87 -4.56
C TYR A 155 13.65 4.04 -3.60
N ILE A 156 13.44 3.79 -2.30
CA ILE A 156 13.55 4.83 -1.26
C ILE A 156 14.97 5.39 -1.17
N ASP A 157 16.00 4.57 -1.38
CA ASP A 157 17.40 4.99 -1.38
C ASP A 157 17.80 5.85 -2.59
N THR A 158 16.92 6.03 -3.59
CA THR A 158 17.23 6.88 -4.75
C THR A 158 17.39 8.35 -4.31
N TRP A 159 18.33 9.07 -4.94
CA TRP A 159 18.62 10.45 -4.58
C TRP A 159 17.40 11.37 -4.73
N VAL A 160 16.53 11.12 -5.74
CA VAL A 160 15.31 11.91 -5.97
C VAL A 160 14.31 11.70 -4.84
N ILE A 161 14.06 10.44 -4.46
CA ILE A 161 13.12 10.14 -3.38
C ILE A 161 13.64 10.72 -2.07
N ARG A 162 14.90 10.57 -1.75
CA ARG A 162 15.51 11.15 -0.54
C ARG A 162 15.48 12.68 -0.51
N TRP A 163 15.43 13.34 -1.63
CA TRP A 163 15.36 14.80 -1.72
C TRP A 163 13.95 15.35 -1.56
N PHE A 164 12.95 14.67 -2.13
CA PHE A 164 11.59 15.19 -2.21
C PHE A 164 10.62 14.56 -1.22
N PHE A 165 10.96 13.40 -0.66
CA PHE A 165 10.09 12.63 0.24
C PHE A 165 10.81 12.31 1.56
N ARG A 166 10.05 12.05 2.62
CA ARG A 166 10.59 11.68 3.93
C ARG A 166 10.22 10.26 4.27
N HIS A 167 11.20 9.49 4.73
CA HIS A 167 11.03 8.09 5.10
C HIS A 167 11.88 7.73 6.32
N PRO A 168 11.42 6.81 7.18
CA PRO A 168 12.23 6.23 8.26
C PRO A 168 13.26 5.28 7.63
N MET A 169 14.49 5.75 7.42
CA MET A 169 15.50 5.03 6.64
C MET A 169 15.94 3.71 7.28
N GLU A 170 15.84 3.60 8.62
CA GLU A 170 16.30 2.45 9.40
C GLU A 170 15.42 1.20 9.21
N VAL A 171 14.17 1.39 8.81
CA VAL A 171 13.19 0.30 8.68
C VAL A 171 12.89 -0.10 7.24
N GLN A 172 13.56 0.53 6.27
CA GLN A 172 13.35 0.24 4.85
C GLN A 172 13.78 -1.18 4.51
N LYS A 173 12.96 -1.87 3.74
CA LYS A 173 13.13 -3.28 3.40
C LYS A 173 13.21 -3.51 1.89
N SER A 174 13.94 -4.54 1.49
CA SER A 174 13.89 -5.09 0.14
C SER A 174 12.56 -5.80 -0.11
N ALA A 175 12.27 -6.09 -1.37
CA ALA A 175 11.08 -6.86 -1.73
C ALA A 175 11.03 -8.23 -1.04
N GLU A 176 12.17 -8.92 -0.97
CA GLU A 176 12.26 -10.24 -0.33
C GLU A 176 12.02 -10.15 1.20
N GLU A 177 12.58 -9.14 1.87
CA GLU A 177 12.35 -8.92 3.30
C GLU A 177 10.88 -8.64 3.61
N TYR A 178 10.16 -7.87 2.76
CA TYR A 178 8.71 -7.69 2.91
C TYR A 178 7.96 -9.02 2.75
N LEU A 179 8.29 -9.82 1.74
CA LEU A 179 7.66 -11.12 1.53
C LEU A 179 7.94 -12.09 2.68
N GLN A 180 9.15 -12.07 3.26
CA GLN A 180 9.48 -12.85 4.44
C GLN A 180 8.69 -12.41 5.68
N MET A 181 8.50 -11.09 5.89
CA MET A 181 7.64 -10.58 6.96
C MET A 181 6.19 -11.08 6.82
N LEU A 182 5.63 -11.02 5.61
CA LEU A 182 4.28 -11.52 5.34
C LEU A 182 4.15 -13.02 5.65
N ARG A 183 5.14 -13.83 5.26
CA ARG A 183 5.18 -15.27 5.59
C ARG A 183 5.32 -15.52 7.09
N LYS A 184 6.23 -14.78 7.76
CA LYS A 184 6.45 -14.88 9.20
C LYS A 184 5.19 -14.56 10.00
N GLN A 185 4.38 -13.59 9.53
CA GLN A 185 3.08 -13.26 10.13
C GLN A 185 2.04 -14.36 9.91
N GLY A 186 2.26 -15.28 9.00
CA GLY A 186 1.37 -16.41 8.72
C GLY A 186 0.54 -16.28 7.45
N PHE A 187 0.69 -15.20 6.67
CA PHE A 187 0.01 -15.08 5.39
C PHE A 187 0.47 -16.15 4.40
N VAL A 188 -0.49 -16.69 3.64
CA VAL A 188 -0.24 -17.71 2.62
C VAL A 188 -0.35 -17.11 1.23
N PHE A 189 0.66 -17.40 0.41
CA PHE A 189 0.75 -16.99 -0.99
C PHE A 189 1.86 -17.77 -1.70
N ASP A 190 1.81 -17.83 -3.02
CA ASP A 190 2.84 -18.39 -3.88
C ASP A 190 3.32 -17.34 -4.91
N ALA A 191 4.18 -17.76 -5.84
CA ALA A 191 4.77 -16.85 -6.82
C ALA A 191 3.74 -16.17 -7.73
N LYS A 192 2.58 -16.78 -7.97
CA LYS A 192 1.52 -16.17 -8.82
C LYS A 192 0.83 -15.00 -8.13
N ASN A 193 0.90 -14.92 -6.81
CA ASN A 193 0.30 -13.88 -5.98
C ASN A 193 1.24 -12.68 -5.75
N VAL A 194 2.42 -12.67 -6.37
CA VAL A 194 3.44 -11.62 -6.21
C VAL A 194 3.87 -11.10 -7.58
N SER A 195 4.10 -9.81 -7.65
CA SER A 195 4.74 -9.18 -8.80
C SER A 195 5.75 -8.12 -8.35
N PHE A 196 6.68 -7.85 -9.24
CA PHE A 196 7.67 -6.79 -9.09
C PHE A 196 7.49 -5.81 -10.25
N PRO A 197 6.58 -4.82 -10.12
CA PRO A 197 6.30 -3.89 -11.19
C PRO A 197 7.56 -3.13 -11.61
N TYR A 198 7.81 -3.12 -12.92
CA TYR A 198 8.93 -2.39 -13.49
C TYR A 198 8.42 -1.09 -14.10
N LEU A 199 8.38 -0.06 -13.26
CA LEU A 199 8.02 1.26 -13.70
C LEU A 199 9.29 2.04 -14.03
N TRP A 200 9.41 2.51 -15.26
CA TRP A 200 10.63 3.18 -15.76
C TRP A 200 11.11 4.31 -14.83
N TRP A 201 10.19 5.07 -14.26
CA TRP A 201 10.47 6.19 -13.37
C TRP A 201 10.89 5.75 -11.95
N SER A 202 10.69 4.50 -11.57
CA SER A 202 11.09 3.97 -10.25
C SER A 202 12.56 3.51 -10.22
N ARG A 203 13.26 3.56 -11.33
CA ARG A 203 14.66 3.11 -11.40
C ARG A 203 15.62 4.09 -10.73
N SER A 204 16.57 3.52 -9.99
CA SER A 204 17.45 4.27 -9.10
C SER A 204 18.53 5.09 -9.79
N LYS A 205 18.98 4.70 -10.98
CA LYS A 205 20.18 5.28 -11.61
C LYS A 205 19.89 6.29 -12.71
N ASP A 206 18.89 6.03 -13.54
CA ASP A 206 18.64 6.78 -14.77
C ASP A 206 17.15 6.98 -15.05
N PHE A 207 16.26 6.73 -14.09
CA PHE A 207 14.81 6.74 -14.25
C PHE A 207 14.31 5.82 -15.38
N GLY A 208 15.10 4.83 -15.78
CA GLY A 208 14.77 3.93 -16.87
C GLY A 208 14.66 4.64 -18.22
N LEU A 209 15.36 5.75 -18.44
CA LEU A 209 15.31 6.50 -19.71
C LEU A 209 15.77 5.65 -20.88
N MET A 210 16.78 4.81 -20.68
CA MET A 210 17.29 3.92 -21.74
C MET A 210 16.25 2.88 -22.16
N GLU A 211 15.52 2.33 -21.21
CA GLU A 211 14.42 1.39 -21.47
C GLU A 211 13.22 2.10 -22.09
N ARG A 212 12.88 3.31 -21.60
CA ARG A 212 11.80 4.11 -22.15
C ARG A 212 12.04 4.47 -23.64
N TRP A 213 13.28 4.73 -23.99
CA TRP A 213 13.65 5.02 -25.39
C TRP A 213 13.90 3.76 -26.23
N GLY A 214 13.73 2.57 -25.64
CA GLY A 214 13.94 1.30 -26.35
C GLY A 214 15.41 0.99 -26.67
N LEU A 215 16.34 1.69 -26.02
CA LEU A 215 17.78 1.50 -26.22
C LEU A 215 18.34 0.33 -25.44
N ARG A 216 17.61 -0.13 -24.41
CA ARG A 216 17.97 -1.29 -23.58
C ARG A 216 16.71 -2.01 -23.11
N ALA A 217 16.73 -3.34 -23.12
CA ALA A 217 15.67 -4.13 -22.50
C ALA A 217 15.76 -4.04 -20.97
N PRO A 218 14.62 -3.99 -20.25
CA PRO A 218 14.63 -4.04 -18.79
C PRO A 218 15.22 -5.38 -18.32
N PRO A 219 16.09 -5.38 -17.29
CA PRO A 219 16.56 -6.64 -16.70
C PRO A 219 15.37 -7.46 -16.16
N PRO A 220 15.39 -8.80 -16.31
CA PRO A 220 14.32 -9.62 -15.78
C PRO A 220 14.27 -9.58 -14.25
N PRO A 221 13.10 -9.89 -13.65
CA PRO A 221 12.96 -10.02 -12.19
C PRO A 221 14.04 -10.96 -11.61
N GLY A 222 14.56 -10.61 -10.43
CA GLY A 222 15.64 -11.36 -9.76
C GLY A 222 17.05 -11.06 -10.27
N GLN A 223 17.21 -10.34 -11.38
CA GLN A 223 18.51 -9.85 -11.90
C GLN A 223 18.67 -8.32 -11.76
N ARG A 224 17.77 -7.70 -11.02
CA ARG A 224 17.75 -6.26 -10.75
C ARG A 224 17.35 -6.02 -9.30
N ASP A 225 17.66 -4.84 -8.78
CA ASP A 225 17.06 -4.38 -7.52
C ASP A 225 15.58 -4.10 -7.78
N GLU A 226 14.70 -4.85 -7.14
CA GLU A 226 13.26 -4.64 -7.25
C GLU A 226 12.88 -3.39 -6.46
N THR A 227 12.34 -2.40 -7.16
CA THR A 227 11.99 -1.09 -6.59
C THR A 227 10.57 -1.05 -6.03
N LEU A 228 9.73 -1.96 -6.48
CA LEU A 228 8.34 -2.12 -6.05
C LEU A 228 8.04 -3.60 -5.82
N VAL A 229 7.13 -3.88 -4.90
CA VAL A 229 6.56 -5.20 -4.67
C VAL A 229 5.05 -5.09 -4.48
N ASN A 230 4.31 -5.86 -5.26
CA ASN A 230 2.87 -6.05 -5.07
C ASN A 230 2.61 -7.50 -4.68
N ALA A 231 1.78 -7.70 -3.68
CA ALA A 231 1.41 -9.04 -3.20
C ALA A 231 -0.06 -9.08 -2.78
N ALA A 232 -0.78 -10.10 -3.25
CA ALA A 232 -2.14 -10.42 -2.82
C ALA A 232 -2.07 -11.67 -1.94
N VAL A 233 -2.09 -11.49 -0.62
CA VAL A 233 -1.85 -12.56 0.34
C VAL A 233 -3.06 -12.82 1.22
N ARG A 234 -3.25 -14.07 1.65
CA ARG A 234 -4.43 -14.48 2.42
C ARG A 234 -4.09 -14.88 3.85
N LYS A 235 -4.96 -14.47 4.77
CA LYS A 235 -5.03 -15.10 6.08
C LYS A 235 -5.63 -16.51 5.90
N PRO A 236 -5.00 -17.58 6.37
CA PRO A 236 -5.55 -18.93 6.25
C PRO A 236 -6.97 -19.03 6.82
N ARG A 237 -7.79 -19.88 6.22
CA ARG A 237 -9.02 -20.32 6.89
C ARG A 237 -8.58 -21.27 8.01
N ILE A 238 -9.07 -21.04 9.22
CA ILE A 238 -8.90 -22.01 10.30
C ILE A 238 -9.68 -23.27 9.87
N ALA A 239 -8.98 -24.39 9.79
CA ALA A 239 -9.59 -25.68 9.47
C ALA A 239 -10.48 -26.15 10.62
#